data_8f374585d37700fcb2179ee923f67807
#
_entry.id   8f374585d37700fcb2179ee923f67807
#
_cell.length_a   1.000
_cell.length_b   1.000
_cell.length_c   1.000
_cell.angle_alpha   90.00
_cell.angle_beta   90.00
_cell.angle_gamma   90.00
#
_symmetry.space_group_name_H-M   'P 1'
#
loop_
_entity.id
_entity.type
_entity.pdbx_description
1 polymer ?
#
loop_
_entity_poly.entity_id
_entity_poly.type
_entity_poly.pdbx_seq_one_letter_code
_entity_poly.pdbx_strand_id
1 'polypeptide(L)'
;MNKDIIVAENENEKIIFHYKVFCELLAECISIYGNTTIEKAQQLVKDFYPIQQPIEDAFDILFFSHAHIFHWAMLARYGEMYWLGHREREEFPDSYEEWLDNALARYGLDDFYEFIDK
;
A
#
# COMPACT_ATOMS: atom_id res chain seq x y z
N MET A 1 -15.03 -10.84 -1.29
CA MET A 1 -14.05 -11.89 -1.58
C MET A 1 -12.69 -11.27 -1.87
N ASN A 2 -11.68 -11.68 -1.14
CA ASN A 2 -10.34 -11.12 -1.31
C ASN A 2 -9.64 -11.76 -2.49
N LYS A 3 -9.15 -10.92 -3.39
CA LYS A 3 -8.35 -11.38 -4.51
C LYS A 3 -6.88 -11.16 -4.17
N ASP A 4 -6.03 -12.17 -4.47
CA ASP A 4 -4.60 -12.02 -4.27
C ASP A 4 -4.02 -11.01 -5.26
N ILE A 5 -4.48 -11.05 -6.50
CA ILE A 5 -4.07 -10.11 -7.53
C ILE A 5 -5.29 -9.55 -8.27
N ILE A 6 -5.12 -8.34 -8.79
CA ILE A 6 -6.11 -7.68 -9.63
C ILE A 6 -5.43 -7.35 -10.95
N VAL A 7 -6.06 -7.70 -12.06
CA VAL A 7 -5.51 -7.48 -13.39
C VAL A 7 -6.38 -6.49 -14.13
N ALA A 8 -5.78 -5.44 -14.67
CA ALA A 8 -6.43 -4.50 -15.57
C ALA A 8 -5.66 -4.49 -16.88
N GLU A 9 -6.36 -4.57 -18.00
CA GLU A 9 -5.70 -4.64 -19.30
C GLU A 9 -6.47 -3.89 -20.39
N ASN A 10 -5.70 -3.43 -21.38
CA ASN A 10 -6.23 -2.87 -22.60
C ASN A 10 -5.55 -3.56 -23.80
N GLU A 11 -5.68 -3.00 -25.01
CA GLU A 11 -5.12 -3.62 -26.19
C GLU A 11 -3.60 -3.75 -26.19
N ASN A 12 -2.91 -2.80 -25.53
CA ASN A 12 -1.47 -2.68 -25.60
C ASN A 12 -0.74 -3.08 -24.31
N GLU A 13 -1.44 -3.00 -23.17
CA GLU A 13 -0.79 -3.14 -21.87
C GLU A 13 -1.65 -3.95 -20.92
N LYS A 14 -0.98 -4.52 -19.93
CA LYS A 14 -1.60 -5.23 -18.83
C LYS A 14 -0.93 -4.75 -17.55
N ILE A 15 -1.72 -4.46 -16.52
CA ILE A 15 -1.22 -4.08 -15.20
C ILE A 15 -1.68 -5.14 -14.21
N ILE A 16 -0.73 -5.68 -13.46
CA ILE A 16 -1.02 -6.61 -12.38
C ILE A 16 -0.79 -5.89 -11.06
N PHE A 17 -1.81 -5.86 -10.21
CA PHE A 17 -1.73 -5.29 -8.88
C PHE A 17 -1.74 -6.43 -7.86
N HIS A 18 -0.69 -6.51 -7.07
CA HIS A 18 -0.54 -7.52 -6.01
C HIS A 18 -1.31 -7.03 -4.77
N TYR A 19 -2.62 -7.14 -4.84
CA TYR A 19 -3.54 -6.57 -3.84
C TYR A 19 -3.30 -7.12 -2.45
N LYS A 20 -3.19 -8.44 -2.32
CA LYS A 20 -2.98 -9.07 -1.01
C LYS A 20 -1.66 -8.62 -0.40
N VAL A 21 -0.59 -8.60 -1.20
CA VAL A 21 0.72 -8.14 -0.74
C VAL A 21 0.65 -6.68 -0.32
N PHE A 22 0.01 -5.84 -1.11
CA PHE A 22 -0.16 -4.43 -0.75
C PHE A 22 -0.84 -4.28 0.60
N CYS A 23 -1.92 -5.00 0.84
CA CYS A 23 -2.64 -4.94 2.11
C CYS A 23 -1.77 -5.43 3.28
N GLU A 24 -0.99 -6.47 3.08
CA GLU A 24 -0.08 -7.00 4.11
C GLU A 24 1.04 -6.01 4.42
N LEU A 25 1.63 -5.40 3.38
CA LEU A 25 2.65 -4.38 3.55
C LEU A 25 2.09 -3.13 4.23
N LEU A 26 0.88 -2.75 3.88
CA LEU A 26 0.22 -1.61 4.50
C LEU A 26 0.03 -1.85 6.00
N ALA A 27 -0.46 -3.03 6.38
CA ALA A 27 -0.63 -3.39 7.79
C ALA A 27 0.70 -3.40 8.54
N GLU A 28 1.74 -3.98 7.93
CA GLU A 28 3.08 -4.00 8.53
C GLU A 28 3.63 -2.59 8.73
N CYS A 29 3.48 -1.73 7.73
CA CYS A 29 3.90 -0.33 7.80
C CYS A 29 3.16 0.43 8.91
N ILE A 30 1.85 0.22 9.03
CA ILE A 30 1.06 0.82 10.10
C ILE A 30 1.58 0.37 11.47
N SER A 31 1.88 -0.92 11.61
CA SER A 31 2.39 -1.45 12.87
C SER A 31 3.73 -0.84 13.25
N ILE A 32 4.66 -0.80 12.30
CA ILE A 32 6.03 -0.31 12.56
C ILE A 32 6.06 1.20 12.77
N TYR A 33 5.52 1.95 11.83
CA TYR A 33 5.64 3.41 11.83
C TYR A 33 4.43 4.11 12.44
N GLY A 34 3.31 3.42 12.55
CA GLY A 34 2.12 3.90 13.25
C GLY A 34 2.09 3.53 14.72
N ASN A 35 3.12 2.82 15.16
CA ASN A 35 3.32 2.46 16.57
C ASN A 35 2.12 1.75 17.19
N THR A 36 1.70 0.66 16.56
CA THR A 36 0.57 -0.15 17.04
C THR A 36 0.84 -1.64 16.78
N THR A 37 -0.03 -2.50 17.29
CA THR A 37 0.11 -3.94 17.07
C THR A 37 -0.28 -4.32 15.65
N ILE A 38 0.22 -5.48 15.18
CA ILE A 38 -0.13 -5.96 13.85
C ILE A 38 -1.63 -6.28 13.74
N GLU A 39 -2.23 -6.79 14.81
CA GLU A 39 -3.66 -7.10 14.84
C GLU A 39 -4.50 -5.84 14.66
N LYS A 40 -4.13 -4.77 15.35
CA LYS A 40 -4.82 -3.48 15.19
C LYS A 40 -4.57 -2.90 13.79
N ALA A 41 -3.35 -3.03 13.29
CA ALA A 41 -3.01 -2.57 11.94
C ALA A 41 -3.84 -3.29 10.89
N GLN A 42 -3.99 -4.61 11.01
CA GLN A 42 -4.83 -5.40 10.10
C GLN A 42 -6.28 -4.92 10.12
N GLN A 43 -6.80 -4.59 11.29
CA GLN A 43 -8.17 -4.07 11.40
C GLN A 43 -8.28 -2.69 10.74
N LEU A 44 -7.26 -1.83 10.90
CA LEU A 44 -7.24 -0.53 10.25
C LEU A 44 -7.24 -0.65 8.72
N VAL A 45 -6.53 -1.65 8.17
CA VAL A 45 -6.56 -1.91 6.72
C VAL A 45 -7.95 -2.34 6.28
N LYS A 46 -8.61 -3.20 7.02
CA LYS A 46 -9.98 -3.65 6.70
C LYS A 46 -10.97 -2.49 6.67
N ASP A 47 -10.75 -1.48 7.51
CA ASP A 47 -11.62 -0.32 7.61
C ASP A 47 -11.17 0.84 6.72
N PHE A 48 -10.01 0.70 6.04
CA PHE A 48 -9.46 1.77 5.22
C PHE A 48 -10.20 1.88 3.90
N TYR A 49 -11.06 2.88 3.80
CA TYR A 49 -11.98 3.08 2.69
C TYR A 49 -11.31 3.01 1.30
N PRO A 50 -10.20 3.73 1.05
CA PRO A 50 -9.63 3.72 -0.30
C PRO A 50 -9.28 2.33 -0.82
N ILE A 51 -8.72 1.43 0.01
CA ILE A 51 -8.31 0.10 -0.44
C ILE A 51 -9.49 -0.88 -0.50
N GLN A 52 -10.60 -0.55 0.16
CA GLN A 52 -11.79 -1.40 0.16
C GLN A 52 -12.75 -1.09 -1.00
N GLN A 53 -12.48 -0.01 -1.75
CA GLN A 53 -13.26 0.32 -2.94
C GLN A 53 -12.98 -0.69 -4.06
N PRO A 54 -13.93 -0.92 -4.97
CA PRO A 54 -13.66 -1.75 -6.14
C PRO A 54 -12.48 -1.20 -6.94
N ILE A 55 -11.55 -2.08 -7.26
CA ILE A 55 -10.38 -1.76 -8.08
C ILE A 55 -10.57 -2.51 -9.40
N GLU A 56 -10.93 -1.80 -10.46
CA GLU A 56 -11.37 -2.42 -11.70
C GLU A 56 -10.50 -2.12 -12.91
N ASP A 57 -9.84 -0.96 -12.94
CA ASP A 57 -9.07 -0.53 -14.09
C ASP A 57 -7.68 -0.02 -13.69
N ALA A 58 -6.90 0.33 -14.71
CA ALA A 58 -5.54 0.82 -14.53
C ALA A 58 -5.49 2.09 -13.67
N PHE A 59 -6.47 2.97 -13.82
CA PHE A 59 -6.52 4.20 -13.04
C PHE A 59 -6.65 3.90 -11.55
N ASP A 60 -7.51 2.96 -11.20
CA ASP A 60 -7.72 2.56 -9.80
C ASP A 60 -6.42 2.00 -9.20
N ILE A 61 -5.70 1.17 -9.96
CA ILE A 61 -4.43 0.61 -9.51
C ILE A 61 -3.38 1.70 -9.32
N LEU A 62 -3.25 2.56 -10.31
CA LEU A 62 -2.23 3.63 -10.30
C LEU A 62 -2.50 4.67 -9.22
N PHE A 63 -3.74 4.79 -8.77
CA PHE A 63 -4.06 5.65 -7.64
C PHE A 63 -3.19 5.33 -6.42
N PHE A 64 -2.95 4.05 -6.15
CA PHE A 64 -2.14 3.64 -5.01
C PHE A 64 -0.63 3.79 -5.26
N SER A 65 -0.22 3.96 -6.51
CA SER A 65 1.20 4.12 -6.84
C SER A 65 1.69 5.56 -6.76
N HIS A 66 0.78 6.55 -6.68
CA HIS A 66 1.20 7.95 -6.69
C HIS A 66 1.74 8.45 -5.36
N ALA A 67 1.66 7.64 -4.31
CA ALA A 67 2.20 7.97 -3.00
C ALA A 67 2.86 6.75 -2.39
N HIS A 68 3.77 6.98 -1.45
CA HIS A 68 4.43 5.88 -0.74
C HIS A 68 3.45 5.14 0.16
N ILE A 69 3.73 3.86 0.42
CA ILE A 69 2.94 3.07 1.37
C ILE A 69 2.91 3.76 2.74
N PHE A 70 4.01 4.43 3.12
CA PHE A 70 4.07 5.21 4.35
C PHE A 70 2.93 6.23 4.44
N HIS A 71 2.65 6.94 3.33
CA HIS A 71 1.54 7.90 3.29
C HIS A 71 0.21 7.21 3.58
N TRP A 72 -0.05 6.09 2.89
CA TRP A 72 -1.30 5.34 3.10
C TRP A 72 -1.40 4.82 4.52
N ALA A 73 -0.27 4.36 5.09
CA ALA A 73 -0.22 3.85 6.46
C ALA A 73 -0.56 4.95 7.47
N MET A 74 0.02 6.13 7.31
CA MET A 74 -0.24 7.25 8.21
C MET A 74 -1.69 7.73 8.09
N LEU A 75 -2.21 7.77 6.86
CA LEU A 75 -3.60 8.14 6.62
C LEU A 75 -4.56 7.15 7.29
N ALA A 76 -4.30 5.86 7.18
CA ALA A 76 -5.13 4.83 7.80
C ALA A 76 -5.06 4.88 9.33
N ARG A 77 -3.89 5.20 9.88
CA ARG A 77 -3.64 5.20 11.33
C ARG A 77 -4.15 6.45 12.03
N TYR A 78 -3.92 7.61 11.41
CA TYR A 78 -4.14 8.92 12.05
C TYR A 78 -5.19 9.79 11.36
N GLY A 79 -5.60 9.44 10.14
CA GLY A 79 -6.59 10.20 9.40
C GLY A 79 -6.01 11.30 8.54
N GLU A 80 -6.89 12.10 7.94
CA GLU A 80 -6.47 13.20 7.07
C GLU A 80 -5.62 14.22 7.81
N MET A 81 -4.70 14.84 7.07
CA MET A 81 -3.80 15.85 7.62
C MET A 81 -2.97 15.33 8.81
N TYR A 82 -2.60 14.06 8.76
CA TYR A 82 -1.87 13.38 9.82
C TYR A 82 -0.54 14.05 10.17
N TRP A 83 0.00 14.86 9.26
CA TRP A 83 1.29 15.55 9.44
C TRP A 83 1.19 16.84 10.23
N LEU A 84 -0.01 17.43 10.40
CA LEU A 84 -0.17 18.68 11.11
C LEU A 84 0.26 18.55 12.57
N GLY A 85 1.25 19.36 12.96
CA GLY A 85 1.79 19.34 14.30
C GLY A 85 2.73 18.16 14.59
N HIS A 86 3.04 17.35 13.59
CA HIS A 86 3.85 16.14 13.74
C HIS A 86 4.89 16.05 12.62
N ARG A 87 6.04 16.68 12.80
CA ARG A 87 7.11 16.70 11.79
C ARG A 87 7.56 15.30 11.40
N GLU A 88 7.56 14.36 12.33
CA GLU A 88 7.94 12.98 12.08
C GLU A 88 7.05 12.26 11.09
N ARG A 89 5.89 12.82 10.77
CA ARG A 89 4.94 12.24 9.81
C ARG A 89 4.97 12.91 8.44
N GLU A 90 5.72 14.01 8.30
CA GLU A 90 5.79 14.73 7.02
C GLU A 90 6.56 13.96 5.97
N GLU A 91 7.60 13.25 6.39
CA GLU A 91 8.43 12.44 5.50
C GLU A 91 8.62 11.06 6.10
N PHE A 92 8.81 10.06 5.24
CA PHE A 92 9.08 8.72 5.74
C PHE A 92 10.48 8.67 6.37
N PRO A 93 10.66 7.83 7.41
CA PRO A 93 11.97 7.67 8.06
C PRO A 93 13.02 7.09 7.11
N ASP A 94 14.30 7.30 7.41
CA ASP A 94 15.41 6.77 6.61
C ASP A 94 15.34 5.26 6.45
N SER A 95 14.82 4.55 7.45
CA SER A 95 14.69 3.08 7.40
C SER A 95 13.58 2.58 6.50
N TYR A 96 12.69 3.46 6.03
CA TYR A 96 11.50 3.04 5.29
C TYR A 96 11.83 2.32 3.98
N GLU A 97 12.72 2.88 3.17
CA GLU A 97 13.05 2.28 1.88
C GLU A 97 13.71 0.90 2.05
N GLU A 98 14.60 0.77 3.02
CA GLU A 98 15.23 -0.52 3.31
C GLU A 98 14.18 -1.54 3.78
N TRP A 99 13.28 -1.12 4.67
CA TRP A 99 12.19 -1.97 5.11
C TRP A 99 11.33 -2.44 3.92
N LEU A 100 10.97 -1.50 3.03
CA LEU A 100 10.12 -1.82 1.89
C LEU A 100 10.79 -2.79 0.93
N ASP A 101 12.07 -2.56 0.60
CA ASP A 101 12.82 -3.44 -0.28
C ASP A 101 12.90 -4.85 0.30
N ASN A 102 13.19 -4.98 1.57
CA ASN A 102 13.25 -6.28 2.24
C ASN A 102 11.87 -6.96 2.30
N ALA A 103 10.84 -6.18 2.56
CA ALA A 103 9.48 -6.70 2.63
C ALA A 103 9.00 -7.23 1.26
N LEU A 104 9.25 -6.48 0.20
CA LEU A 104 8.91 -6.91 -1.16
C LEU A 104 9.71 -8.15 -1.57
N ALA A 105 10.99 -8.20 -1.20
CA ALA A 105 11.84 -9.34 -1.50
C ALA A 105 11.31 -10.64 -0.88
N ARG A 106 10.66 -10.57 0.28
CA ARG A 106 10.04 -11.75 0.91
C ARG A 106 8.95 -12.37 0.03
N TYR A 107 8.35 -11.58 -0.85
CA TYR A 107 7.31 -12.03 -1.78
C TYR A 107 7.85 -12.27 -3.19
N GLY A 108 9.15 -12.06 -3.40
CA GLY A 108 9.77 -12.20 -4.72
C GLY A 108 9.36 -11.10 -5.69
N LEU A 109 9.04 -9.92 -5.19
CA LEU A 109 8.54 -8.80 -5.98
C LEU A 109 9.48 -7.61 -5.94
N ASP A 110 9.50 -6.84 -7.04
CA ASP A 110 10.19 -5.55 -7.08
C ASP A 110 9.28 -4.40 -6.65
N ASP A 111 7.97 -4.56 -6.87
CA ASP A 111 6.97 -3.59 -6.46
C ASP A 111 5.62 -4.28 -6.31
N PHE A 112 4.63 -3.58 -5.77
CA PHE A 112 3.30 -4.15 -5.57
C PHE A 112 2.43 -4.13 -6.85
N TYR A 113 2.92 -3.56 -7.94
CA TYR A 113 2.25 -3.60 -9.24
C TYR A 113 3.28 -3.83 -10.35
N GLU A 114 2.81 -4.36 -11.48
CA GLU A 114 3.68 -4.67 -12.62
C GLU A 114 3.00 -4.25 -13.92
N PHE A 115 3.77 -3.63 -14.81
CA PHE A 115 3.33 -3.35 -16.18
C PHE A 115 3.86 -4.43 -17.11
N ILE A 116 2.99 -4.98 -17.92
CA ILE A 116 3.36 -6.01 -18.91
C ILE A 116 2.89 -5.52 -20.27
N ASP A 117 3.83 -5.42 -21.21
CA ASP A 117 3.53 -5.08 -22.60
C ASP A 117 2.93 -6.32 -23.30
N LYS A 118 1.91 -6.09 -24.08
CA LYS A 118 1.30 -7.15 -24.87
C LYS A 118 1.92 -7.27 -26.25
#